data_067dc37e7a4f0c7d08f4fd8bef2f7588
#
_entry.id   067dc37e7a4f0c7d08f4fd8bef2f7588
#
_cell.length_a   1.000
_cell.length_b   1.000
_cell.length_c   1.000
_cell.angle_alpha   90.00
_cell.angle_beta   90.00
_cell.angle_gamma   90.00
#
_symmetry.space_group_name_H-M   'P 1'
#
loop_
_entity.id
_entity.type
_entity.pdbx_description
1 polymer ?
#
loop_
_entity_poly.entity_id
_entity_poly.type
_entity_poly.pdbx_seq_one_letter_code
_entity_poly.pdbx_strand_id
1 'polypeptide(L)'
;LSCYGKSEGSPTEKGMYTDVAAAFDYLVQQRGVAPEHIVVYGASLGGAAAVDVISKKEAAALIVDSSFSNAVDMARFYYPHIPSILVSIKLDSLSKIKNVHKPVLFFHSKDDNIVPYKLGRKLYEAANDPKEFITLQGDHNDGHMFDYERFTGGMKRFLEREGLL
;
A
#
# COMPACT_ATOMS: atom_id res chain seq x y z
N LEU A 1 13.27 -8.18 0.56
CA LEU A 1 13.65 -6.84 0.08
C LEU A 1 15.16 -6.69 0.19
N SER A 2 15.77 -6.03 -0.79
CA SER A 2 17.20 -5.75 -0.82
C SER A 2 17.64 -5.08 0.48
N CYS A 3 18.77 -5.53 1.06
CA CYS A 3 19.38 -5.16 2.34
C CYS A 3 18.56 -5.43 3.62
N TYR A 4 17.42 -6.10 3.58
CA TYR A 4 16.69 -6.54 4.77
C TYR A 4 17.00 -8.00 5.10
N GLY A 5 17.23 -8.29 6.38
CA GLY A 5 17.53 -9.63 6.86
C GLY A 5 18.84 -10.19 6.28
N LYS A 6 18.74 -11.29 5.51
CA LYS A 6 19.89 -11.94 4.84
C LYS A 6 20.11 -11.46 3.40
N SER A 7 19.32 -10.50 2.92
CA SER A 7 19.44 -9.98 1.56
C SER A 7 20.57 -8.96 1.46
N GLU A 8 21.33 -9.04 0.38
CA GLU A 8 22.41 -8.12 0.03
C GLU A 8 21.86 -6.85 -0.65
N GLY A 9 22.72 -5.85 -0.90
CA GLY A 9 22.43 -4.65 -1.65
C GLY A 9 22.25 -3.41 -0.77
N SER A 10 21.66 -2.36 -1.35
CA SER A 10 21.40 -1.08 -0.67
C SER A 10 19.92 -0.74 -0.72
N PRO A 11 19.35 -0.17 0.36
CA PRO A 11 17.93 0.20 0.39
C PRO A 11 17.71 1.43 -0.50
N THR A 12 17.04 1.23 -1.63
CA THR A 12 16.66 2.31 -2.53
C THR A 12 15.17 2.17 -2.91
N GLU A 13 14.52 3.29 -3.21
CA GLU A 13 13.14 3.29 -3.70
C GLU A 13 12.99 2.40 -4.95
N LYS A 14 13.90 2.54 -5.92
CA LYS A 14 13.92 1.73 -7.13
C LYS A 14 14.11 0.24 -6.82
N GLY A 15 15.03 -0.10 -5.91
CA GLY A 15 15.28 -1.48 -5.49
C GLY A 15 14.03 -2.11 -4.88
N MET A 16 13.35 -1.40 -3.98
CA MET A 16 12.10 -1.87 -3.38
C MET A 16 11.04 -2.19 -4.45
N TYR A 17 10.83 -1.31 -5.41
CA TYR A 17 9.86 -1.55 -6.49
C TYR A 17 10.27 -2.73 -7.38
N THR A 18 11.56 -2.85 -7.70
CA THR A 18 12.09 -3.98 -8.47
C THR A 18 11.89 -5.31 -7.75
N ASP A 19 12.16 -5.36 -6.45
CA ASP A 19 12.01 -6.58 -5.64
C ASP A 19 10.57 -7.05 -5.58
N VAL A 20 9.61 -6.12 -5.37
CA VAL A 20 8.19 -6.47 -5.34
C VAL A 20 7.68 -6.89 -6.72
N ALA A 21 8.13 -6.21 -7.79
CA ALA A 21 7.79 -6.61 -9.15
C ALA A 21 8.34 -8.01 -9.48
N ALA A 22 9.56 -8.34 -9.07
CA ALA A 22 10.16 -9.66 -9.25
C ALA A 22 9.39 -10.75 -8.49
N ALA A 23 8.95 -10.46 -7.25
CA ALA A 23 8.11 -11.40 -6.49
C ALA A 23 6.77 -11.66 -7.17
N PHE A 24 6.13 -10.61 -7.72
CA PHE A 24 4.91 -10.74 -8.51
C PHE A 24 5.15 -11.60 -9.77
N ASP A 25 6.20 -11.29 -10.52
CA ASP A 25 6.55 -12.03 -11.74
C ASP A 25 6.88 -13.50 -11.46
N TYR A 26 7.49 -13.80 -10.32
CA TYR A 26 7.75 -15.17 -9.88
C TYR A 26 6.45 -15.95 -9.70
N LEU A 27 5.44 -15.35 -9.06
CA LEU A 27 4.12 -16.00 -8.89
C LEU A 27 3.48 -16.32 -10.24
N VAL A 28 3.49 -15.36 -11.16
CA VAL A 28 2.85 -15.52 -12.47
C VAL A 28 3.65 -16.47 -13.37
N GLN A 29 4.97 -16.22 -13.53
CA GLN A 29 5.77 -16.89 -14.56
C GLN A 29 6.33 -18.24 -14.09
N GLN A 30 6.69 -18.36 -12.79
CA GLN A 30 7.32 -19.58 -12.28
C GLN A 30 6.34 -20.48 -11.53
N ARG A 31 5.33 -19.90 -10.88
CA ARG A 31 4.31 -20.66 -10.14
C ARG A 31 3.02 -20.84 -10.91
N GLY A 32 2.85 -20.20 -12.06
CA GLY A 32 1.68 -20.32 -12.93
C GLY A 32 0.40 -19.76 -12.30
N VAL A 33 0.51 -18.83 -11.32
CA VAL A 33 -0.66 -18.20 -10.69
C VAL A 33 -1.20 -17.16 -11.66
N ALA A 34 -2.47 -17.30 -12.06
CA ALA A 34 -3.11 -16.33 -12.92
C ALA A 34 -3.26 -14.96 -12.18
N PRO A 35 -2.95 -13.83 -12.84
CA PRO A 35 -3.02 -12.51 -12.21
C PRO A 35 -4.35 -12.19 -11.52
N GLU A 36 -5.47 -12.68 -12.08
CA GLU A 36 -6.81 -12.53 -11.53
C GLU A 36 -7.05 -13.29 -10.20
N HIS A 37 -6.09 -14.11 -9.78
CA HIS A 37 -6.10 -14.78 -8.48
C HIS A 37 -5.08 -14.17 -7.49
N ILE A 38 -4.43 -13.08 -7.85
CA ILE A 38 -3.45 -12.42 -7.00
C ILE A 38 -4.06 -11.18 -6.36
N VAL A 39 -4.20 -11.18 -5.05
CA VAL A 39 -4.49 -9.99 -4.25
C VAL A 39 -3.19 -9.44 -3.69
N VAL A 40 -2.87 -8.18 -3.97
CA VAL A 40 -1.66 -7.55 -3.45
C VAL A 40 -2.01 -6.74 -2.21
N TYR A 41 -1.37 -7.09 -1.09
CA TYR A 41 -1.51 -6.39 0.19
C TYR A 41 -0.22 -5.64 0.52
N GLY A 42 -0.33 -4.40 0.89
CA GLY A 42 0.80 -3.59 1.33
C GLY A 42 0.48 -2.72 2.55
N ALA A 43 1.26 -2.89 3.63
CA ALA A 43 1.14 -2.09 4.84
C ALA A 43 2.24 -1.02 4.91
N SER A 44 1.91 0.18 5.39
CA SER A 44 2.85 1.27 5.60
C SER A 44 3.71 1.56 4.36
N LEU A 45 5.02 1.45 4.45
CA LEU A 45 5.95 1.52 3.31
C LEU A 45 5.63 0.49 2.21
N GLY A 46 5.20 -0.71 2.60
CA GLY A 46 4.77 -1.75 1.68
C GLY A 46 3.57 -1.35 0.82
N GLY A 47 2.72 -0.44 1.31
CA GLY A 47 1.63 0.14 0.54
C GLY A 47 2.11 0.91 -0.68
N ALA A 48 3.20 1.67 -0.57
CA ALA A 48 3.80 2.36 -1.71
C ALA A 48 4.33 1.37 -2.77
N ALA A 49 4.92 0.25 -2.34
CA ALA A 49 5.37 -0.81 -3.24
C ALA A 49 4.21 -1.56 -3.90
N ALA A 50 3.14 -1.84 -3.15
CA ALA A 50 1.92 -2.47 -3.66
C ALA A 50 1.23 -1.60 -4.72
N VAL A 51 1.09 -0.30 -4.46
CA VAL A 51 0.56 0.66 -5.43
C VAL A 51 1.43 0.71 -6.69
N ASP A 52 2.77 0.74 -6.54
CA ASP A 52 3.68 0.77 -7.69
C ASP A 52 3.52 -0.46 -8.58
N VAL A 53 3.48 -1.66 -8.01
CA VAL A 53 3.39 -2.89 -8.81
C VAL A 53 2.05 -3.00 -9.52
N ILE A 54 0.92 -2.67 -8.85
CA ILE A 54 -0.41 -2.77 -9.45
C ILE A 54 -0.71 -1.63 -10.42
N SER A 55 -0.03 -0.50 -10.33
CA SER A 55 -0.11 0.55 -11.36
C SER A 55 0.48 0.13 -12.71
N LYS A 56 1.21 -1.00 -12.77
CA LYS A 56 1.95 -1.50 -13.94
C LYS A 56 1.59 -2.94 -14.32
N LYS A 57 0.96 -3.68 -13.43
CA LYS A 57 0.65 -5.12 -13.60
C LYS A 57 -0.80 -5.42 -13.27
N GLU A 58 -1.34 -6.40 -13.95
CA GLU A 58 -2.68 -6.92 -13.68
C GLU A 58 -2.70 -7.75 -12.39
N ALA A 59 -3.73 -7.57 -11.57
CA ALA A 59 -3.99 -8.35 -10.36
C ALA A 59 -5.50 -8.39 -10.10
N ALA A 60 -5.96 -9.23 -9.18
CA ALA A 60 -7.36 -9.30 -8.79
C ALA A 60 -7.79 -8.04 -8.03
N ALA A 61 -7.02 -7.64 -7.01
CA ALA A 61 -7.32 -6.48 -6.17
C ALA A 61 -6.07 -5.95 -5.48
N LEU A 62 -6.17 -4.73 -4.94
CA LEU A 62 -5.16 -4.08 -4.12
C LEU A 62 -5.72 -3.82 -2.72
N ILE A 63 -4.95 -4.13 -1.68
CA ILE A 63 -5.26 -3.76 -0.30
C ILE A 63 -4.12 -2.89 0.24
N VAL A 64 -4.45 -1.70 0.71
CA VAL A 64 -3.51 -0.70 1.23
C VAL A 64 -3.83 -0.46 2.70
N ASP A 65 -2.88 -0.77 3.58
CA ASP A 65 -3.06 -0.63 5.01
C ASP A 65 -2.08 0.40 5.59
N SER A 66 -2.61 1.38 6.33
CA SER A 66 -1.84 2.39 7.09
C SER A 66 -0.73 3.04 6.26
N SER A 67 -1.01 3.34 4.97
CA SER A 67 -0.03 3.90 4.04
C SER A 67 -0.31 5.39 3.73
N PHE A 68 0.54 6.00 2.94
CA PHE A 68 0.60 7.45 2.74
C PHE A 68 0.59 7.85 1.26
N SER A 69 0.27 9.11 1.00
CA SER A 69 0.23 9.70 -0.35
C SER A 69 1.61 9.71 -1.03
N ASN A 70 2.64 10.20 -0.35
CA ASN A 70 4.04 10.23 -0.79
C ASN A 70 4.97 10.65 0.36
N ALA A 71 6.28 10.45 0.18
CA ALA A 71 7.28 10.79 1.19
C ALA A 71 7.41 12.32 1.41
N VAL A 72 7.09 13.14 0.41
CA VAL A 72 7.11 14.60 0.54
C VAL A 72 6.01 15.08 1.49
N ASP A 73 4.80 14.52 1.40
CA ASP A 73 3.70 14.84 2.30
C ASP A 73 4.01 14.39 3.74
N MET A 74 4.64 13.22 3.91
CA MET A 74 5.13 12.75 5.21
C MET A 74 6.17 13.72 5.79
N ALA A 75 7.17 14.11 4.98
CA ALA A 75 8.20 15.05 5.41
C ALA A 75 7.61 16.42 5.80
N ARG A 76 6.66 16.95 5.03
CA ARG A 76 5.96 18.20 5.37
C ARG A 76 5.18 18.14 6.67
N PHE A 77 4.64 16.97 6.99
CA PHE A 77 3.91 16.80 8.24
C PHE A 77 4.84 16.84 9.47
N TYR A 78 5.95 16.11 9.41
CA TYR A 78 6.88 16.01 10.54
C TYR A 78 7.91 17.14 10.57
N TYR A 79 8.26 17.68 9.42
CA TYR A 79 9.32 18.68 9.25
C TYR A 79 8.86 19.84 8.35
N PRO A 80 7.86 20.63 8.80
CA PRO A 80 7.22 21.66 7.95
C PRO A 80 8.19 22.75 7.46
N HIS A 81 9.33 22.93 8.13
CA HIS A 81 10.33 23.93 7.78
C HIS A 81 11.39 23.41 6.78
N ILE A 82 11.40 22.10 6.48
CA ILE A 82 12.35 21.54 5.51
C ILE A 82 11.79 21.69 4.10
N PRO A 83 12.52 22.35 3.17
CA PRO A 83 12.11 22.45 1.79
C PRO A 83 11.96 21.07 1.14
N SER A 84 10.83 20.84 0.46
CA SER A 84 10.50 19.54 -0.16
C SER A 84 11.50 19.07 -1.23
N ILE A 85 12.29 20.00 -1.79
CA ILE A 85 13.34 19.67 -2.76
C ILE A 85 14.48 18.83 -2.15
N LEU A 86 14.63 18.87 -0.83
CA LEU A 86 15.63 18.08 -0.10
C LEU A 86 15.18 16.64 0.16
N VAL A 87 13.91 16.32 -0.10
CA VAL A 87 13.37 14.96 0.02
C VAL A 87 13.73 14.18 -1.23
N SER A 88 14.79 13.39 -1.18
CA SER A 88 15.31 12.60 -2.30
C SER A 88 14.42 11.40 -2.65
N ILE A 89 13.87 10.72 -1.64
CA ILE A 89 12.94 9.60 -1.78
C ILE A 89 11.54 10.16 -2.02
N LYS A 90 10.85 9.71 -3.05
CA LYS A 90 9.51 10.22 -3.41
C LYS A 90 8.39 9.34 -2.90
N LEU A 91 8.48 8.03 -3.10
CA LEU A 91 7.43 7.05 -2.78
C LEU A 91 6.04 7.55 -3.22
N ASP A 92 5.97 8.03 -4.47
CA ASP A 92 4.81 8.77 -4.98
C ASP A 92 3.64 7.84 -5.33
N SER A 93 2.97 7.36 -4.29
CA SER A 93 1.76 6.55 -4.42
C SER A 93 0.60 7.37 -5.00
N LEU A 94 0.57 8.69 -4.73
CA LEU A 94 -0.51 9.58 -5.14
C LEU A 94 -0.64 9.69 -6.66
N SER A 95 0.47 9.76 -7.39
CA SER A 95 0.44 9.79 -8.85
C SER A 95 0.12 8.42 -9.45
N LYS A 96 0.64 7.35 -8.82
CA LYS A 96 0.54 5.97 -9.33
C LYS A 96 -0.83 5.35 -9.13
N ILE A 97 -1.51 5.65 -8.01
CA ILE A 97 -2.82 5.09 -7.68
C ILE A 97 -3.89 5.38 -8.74
N LYS A 98 -3.73 6.48 -9.47
CA LYS A 98 -4.60 6.87 -10.58
C LYS A 98 -4.55 5.90 -11.76
N ASN A 99 -3.46 5.12 -11.87
CA ASN A 99 -3.29 4.09 -12.90
C ASN A 99 -3.73 2.70 -12.41
N VAL A 100 -4.23 2.59 -11.19
CA VAL A 100 -4.83 1.37 -10.66
C VAL A 100 -6.31 1.34 -11.02
N HIS A 101 -6.71 0.38 -11.86
CA HIS A 101 -8.09 0.19 -12.33
C HIS A 101 -8.69 -1.12 -11.80
N LYS A 102 -8.16 -1.60 -10.69
CA LYS A 102 -8.65 -2.77 -9.96
C LYS A 102 -9.34 -2.35 -8.67
N PRO A 103 -10.20 -3.19 -8.09
CA PRO A 103 -10.78 -2.92 -6.78
C PRO A 103 -9.71 -2.62 -5.73
N VAL A 104 -9.90 -1.56 -4.94
CA VAL A 104 -8.95 -1.17 -3.90
C VAL A 104 -9.64 -1.06 -2.54
N LEU A 105 -9.12 -1.80 -1.56
CA LEU A 105 -9.50 -1.67 -0.16
C LEU A 105 -8.43 -0.91 0.61
N PHE A 106 -8.85 0.10 1.37
CA PHE A 106 -7.97 0.85 2.26
C PHE A 106 -8.35 0.58 3.71
N PHE A 107 -7.34 0.30 4.52
CA PHE A 107 -7.42 0.33 5.98
C PHE A 107 -6.56 1.47 6.52
N HIS A 108 -7.03 2.16 7.55
CA HIS A 108 -6.21 3.14 8.25
C HIS A 108 -6.82 3.46 9.61
N SER A 109 -6.02 3.48 10.66
CA SER A 109 -6.47 3.90 11.97
C SER A 109 -6.48 5.43 12.09
N LYS A 110 -7.50 5.97 12.79
CA LYS A 110 -7.52 7.39 13.16
C LYS A 110 -6.44 7.75 14.18
N ASP A 111 -6.03 6.77 14.97
CA ASP A 111 -5.08 6.92 16.06
C ASP A 111 -3.65 6.57 15.63
N ASP A 112 -3.43 6.37 14.32
CA ASP A 112 -2.12 6.07 13.75
C ASP A 112 -1.10 7.16 14.11
N ASN A 113 -0.11 6.77 14.91
CA ASN A 113 0.90 7.65 15.48
C ASN A 113 2.15 7.80 14.59
N ILE A 114 2.22 7.09 13.47
CA ILE A 114 3.35 7.11 12.51
C ILE A 114 2.90 7.69 11.17
N VAL A 115 1.83 7.18 10.58
CA VAL A 115 1.32 7.67 9.30
C VAL A 115 0.04 8.45 9.53
N PRO A 116 0.04 9.79 9.38
CA PRO A 116 -1.15 10.59 9.60
C PRO A 116 -2.34 10.13 8.78
N TYR A 117 -3.47 9.83 9.44
CA TYR A 117 -4.72 9.37 8.83
C TYR A 117 -5.11 10.17 7.57
N LYS A 118 -4.90 11.49 7.60
CA LYS A 118 -5.19 12.37 6.45
C LYS A 118 -4.42 12.02 5.19
N LEU A 119 -3.23 11.38 5.31
CA LEU A 119 -2.43 11.00 4.15
C LEU A 119 -2.95 9.71 3.50
N GLY A 120 -3.45 8.77 4.30
CA GLY A 120 -4.20 7.62 3.79
C GLY A 120 -5.52 8.04 3.13
N ARG A 121 -6.25 8.98 3.73
CA ARG A 121 -7.46 9.56 3.12
C ARG A 121 -7.17 10.25 1.79
N LYS A 122 -6.09 11.04 1.72
CA LYS A 122 -5.65 11.70 0.48
C LYS A 122 -5.35 10.67 -0.63
N LEU A 123 -4.72 9.55 -0.27
CA LEU A 123 -4.44 8.48 -1.23
C LEU A 123 -5.73 7.80 -1.72
N TYR A 124 -6.66 7.50 -0.80
CA TYR A 124 -7.98 6.96 -1.13
C TYR A 124 -8.75 7.87 -2.07
N GLU A 125 -8.78 9.16 -1.81
CA GLU A 125 -9.52 10.13 -2.63
C GLU A 125 -8.99 10.18 -4.07
N ALA A 126 -7.70 9.93 -4.27
CA ALA A 126 -7.07 9.91 -5.59
C ALA A 126 -7.22 8.57 -6.34
N ALA A 127 -7.62 7.50 -5.67
CA ALA A 127 -7.83 6.19 -6.27
C ALA A 127 -9.09 6.17 -7.15
N ASN A 128 -9.08 5.32 -8.19
CA ASN A 128 -10.25 5.06 -9.01
C ASN A 128 -11.26 4.15 -8.29
N ASP A 129 -12.51 4.17 -8.72
CA ASP A 129 -13.50 3.21 -8.31
C ASP A 129 -13.32 1.86 -9.09
N PRO A 130 -13.73 0.72 -8.50
CA PRO A 130 -14.34 0.57 -7.18
C PRO A 130 -13.31 0.64 -6.05
N LYS A 131 -13.62 1.38 -5.01
CA LYS A 131 -12.77 1.53 -3.83
C LYS A 131 -13.57 1.57 -2.54
N GLU A 132 -12.98 1.08 -1.45
CA GLU A 132 -13.57 1.13 -0.12
C GLU A 132 -12.54 1.62 0.90
N PHE A 133 -12.97 2.35 1.92
CA PHE A 133 -12.12 2.80 3.02
C PHE A 133 -12.70 2.37 4.36
N ILE A 134 -11.96 1.58 5.09
CA ILE A 134 -12.32 1.11 6.43
C ILE A 134 -11.43 1.81 7.45
N THR A 135 -12.04 2.61 8.30
CA THR A 135 -11.35 3.26 9.41
C THR A 135 -11.23 2.29 10.57
N LEU A 136 -9.99 2.08 11.03
CA LEU A 136 -9.66 1.28 12.20
C LEU A 136 -9.44 2.16 13.43
N GLN A 137 -9.28 1.49 14.58
CA GLN A 137 -8.77 2.02 15.85
C GLN A 137 -7.42 1.36 16.15
N GLY A 138 -6.67 1.91 17.13
CA GLY A 138 -5.35 1.43 17.48
C GLY A 138 -4.23 2.23 16.81
N ASP A 139 -2.98 1.98 17.20
CA ASP A 139 -1.83 2.68 16.63
C ASP A 139 -1.39 2.07 15.28
N HIS A 140 -0.27 2.57 14.74
CA HIS A 140 0.25 2.16 13.43
C HIS A 140 0.55 0.66 13.32
N ASN A 141 1.05 0.06 14.39
CA ASN A 141 1.54 -1.32 14.37
C ASN A 141 0.50 -2.34 14.82
N ASP A 142 -0.52 -1.92 15.56
CA ASP A 142 -1.47 -2.82 16.19
C ASP A 142 -2.93 -2.65 15.74
N GLY A 143 -3.24 -1.68 14.88
CA GLY A 143 -4.60 -1.39 14.44
C GLY A 143 -5.35 -2.62 13.92
N HIS A 144 -4.67 -3.51 13.20
CA HIS A 144 -5.24 -4.77 12.69
C HIS A 144 -5.51 -5.81 13.79
N MET A 145 -4.81 -5.74 14.93
CA MET A 145 -5.05 -6.59 16.11
C MET A 145 -6.05 -5.95 17.05
N PHE A 146 -5.95 -4.64 17.27
CA PHE A 146 -6.80 -3.89 18.16
C PHE A 146 -8.27 -3.88 17.67
N ASP A 147 -8.47 -3.68 16.37
CA ASP A 147 -9.79 -3.67 15.70
C ASP A 147 -9.96 -4.90 14.79
N TYR A 148 -9.58 -6.07 15.32
CA TYR A 148 -9.45 -7.33 14.57
C TYR A 148 -10.72 -7.70 13.80
N GLU A 149 -11.89 -7.59 14.44
CA GLU A 149 -13.17 -7.95 13.81
C GLU A 149 -13.50 -7.04 12.63
N ARG A 150 -13.21 -5.75 12.76
CA ARG A 150 -13.44 -4.78 11.69
C ARG A 150 -12.44 -4.99 10.54
N PHE A 151 -11.18 -5.25 10.85
CA PHE A 151 -10.15 -5.53 9.87
C PHE A 151 -10.47 -6.82 9.08
N THR A 152 -10.63 -7.94 9.78
CA THR A 152 -10.88 -9.24 9.12
C THR A 152 -12.24 -9.31 8.47
N GLY A 153 -13.29 -8.80 9.12
CA GLY A 153 -14.64 -8.73 8.55
C GLY A 153 -14.71 -7.82 7.34
N GLY A 154 -13.98 -6.69 7.36
CA GLY A 154 -13.89 -5.79 6.22
C GLY A 154 -13.18 -6.42 5.02
N MET A 155 -12.04 -7.07 5.28
CA MET A 155 -11.30 -7.81 4.26
C MET A 155 -12.16 -8.91 3.64
N LYS A 156 -12.81 -9.72 4.47
CA LYS A 156 -13.69 -10.80 4.01
C LYS A 156 -14.80 -10.27 3.11
N ARG A 157 -15.57 -9.27 3.56
CA ARG A 157 -16.66 -8.67 2.75
C ARG A 157 -16.17 -8.11 1.42
N PHE A 158 -15.00 -7.46 1.42
CA PHE A 158 -14.40 -6.95 0.20
C PHE A 158 -14.08 -8.08 -0.78
N LEU A 159 -13.38 -9.12 -0.33
CA LEU A 159 -12.99 -10.24 -1.18
C LEU A 159 -14.22 -11.04 -1.70
N GLU A 160 -15.23 -11.26 -0.86
CA GLU A 160 -16.50 -11.89 -1.27
C GLU A 160 -17.23 -11.07 -2.34
N ARG A 161 -17.32 -9.74 -2.17
CA ARG A 161 -17.97 -8.85 -3.13
C ARG A 161 -17.28 -8.86 -4.50
N GLU A 162 -15.95 -8.94 -4.50
CA GLU A 162 -15.17 -9.00 -5.74
C GLU A 162 -15.02 -10.42 -6.32
N GLY A 163 -15.65 -11.43 -5.70
CA GLY A 163 -15.63 -12.82 -6.17
C GLY A 163 -14.26 -13.50 -6.01
N LEU A 164 -13.51 -13.10 -4.96
CA LEU A 164 -12.15 -13.57 -4.69
C LEU A 164 -12.07 -14.55 -3.49
N LEU A 165 -13.22 -14.86 -2.89
CA LEU A 165 -13.41 -15.89 -1.87
C LEU A 165 -14.55 -16.81 -2.26
#